data_1248b7bcb4affae98e949dfb9b580c0e
#
_entry.id   1248b7bcb4affae98e949dfb9b580c0e
#
_cell.length_a   1.000
_cell.length_b   1.000
_cell.length_c   1.000
_cell.angle_alpha   90.00
_cell.angle_beta   90.00
_cell.angle_gamma   90.00
#
_symmetry.space_group_name_H-M   'P 1'
#
loop_
_entity.id
_entity.type
_entity.pdbx_description
1 polymer ?
#
loop_
_entity_poly.entity_id
_entity_poly.type
_entity_poly.pdbx_seq_one_letter_code
_entity_poly.pdbx_strand_id
1 'polypeptide(L)'
;MARITYDDQTAAAYKAVREVPRDGLGEWRDAIRRHLSPLPGMTLVDIGAGTGQFAAAFSDWFGLAILAIEPSAAMRAQIPRRPGIQVLEGDASALPLPDGSADGVWLSLVIHHIPDLEVAAREIRRVLRPGAPVLIRQGFPGRADTTHTFPWEFFPEIARSVNTYPSVEQVCQAFATAGFHRDALEQVPETLASLAEFLAQADTFRRADTNMRNLTEEEFLRGKERLRRAAQIPGPEPRTNWLDLLVLR
;
A
#
# COMPACT_ATOMS: atom_id res chain seq x y z
N MET A 1 -7.45 8.68 14.30
CA MET A 1 -8.40 7.71 13.73
C MET A 1 -8.33 6.41 14.51
N ALA A 2 -9.45 5.71 14.72
CA ALA A 2 -9.41 4.38 15.32
C ALA A 2 -8.65 3.43 14.41
N ARG A 3 -7.65 2.72 14.94
CA ARG A 3 -6.96 1.63 14.22
C ARG A 3 -8.01 0.60 13.80
N ILE A 4 -8.03 0.21 12.52
CA ILE A 4 -8.85 -0.91 12.09
C ILE A 4 -8.34 -2.17 12.77
N THR A 5 -9.22 -2.88 13.43
CA THR A 5 -8.93 -4.24 13.87
C THR A 5 -9.26 -5.19 12.72
N TYR A 6 -8.27 -5.89 12.22
CA TYR A 6 -8.44 -6.93 11.22
C TYR A 6 -8.63 -8.26 11.95
N ASP A 7 -9.87 -8.76 11.95
CA ASP A 7 -10.17 -10.14 12.29
C ASP A 7 -9.97 -11.06 11.08
N ASP A 8 -10.10 -12.36 11.26
CA ASP A 8 -9.87 -13.35 10.20
C ASP A 8 -10.79 -13.14 8.99
N GLN A 9 -12.04 -12.75 9.22
CA GLN A 9 -13.01 -12.49 8.16
C GLN A 9 -12.65 -11.24 7.35
N THR A 10 -12.23 -10.18 8.03
CA THR A 10 -11.79 -8.94 7.39
C THR A 10 -10.49 -9.14 6.63
N ALA A 11 -9.54 -9.90 7.18
CA ALA A 11 -8.26 -10.20 6.50
C ALA A 11 -8.48 -11.05 5.23
N ALA A 12 -9.35 -12.05 5.30
CA ALA A 12 -9.72 -12.86 4.13
C ALA A 12 -10.45 -12.02 3.06
N ALA A 13 -11.38 -11.15 3.47
CA ALA A 13 -12.06 -10.23 2.57
C ALA A 13 -11.07 -9.25 1.92
N TYR A 14 -10.13 -8.71 2.70
CA TYR A 14 -9.08 -7.83 2.19
C TYR A 14 -8.26 -8.51 1.10
N LYS A 15 -7.80 -9.73 1.36
CA LYS A 15 -7.04 -10.52 0.38
C LYS A 15 -7.82 -10.72 -0.91
N ALA A 16 -9.09 -11.09 -0.80
CA ALA A 16 -9.93 -11.40 -1.96
C ALA A 16 -10.17 -10.22 -2.90
N VAL A 17 -10.18 -8.98 -2.38
CA VAL A 17 -10.61 -7.80 -3.16
C VAL A 17 -9.54 -6.73 -3.37
N ARG A 18 -8.43 -6.79 -2.61
CA ARG A 18 -7.37 -5.78 -2.67
C ARG A 18 -6.11 -6.26 -3.37
N GLU A 19 -5.97 -7.55 -3.61
CA GLU A 19 -4.84 -8.06 -4.39
C GLU A 19 -5.00 -7.67 -5.86
N VAL A 20 -4.10 -6.82 -6.33
CA VAL A 20 -3.98 -6.48 -7.75
C VAL A 20 -3.33 -7.69 -8.45
N PRO A 21 -3.91 -8.17 -9.57
CA PRO A 21 -3.29 -9.22 -10.34
C PRO A 21 -1.83 -8.92 -10.68
N ARG A 22 -0.96 -9.92 -10.64
CA ARG A 22 0.48 -9.74 -10.82
C ARG A 22 0.83 -9.03 -12.13
N ASP A 23 0.08 -9.32 -13.19
CA ASP A 23 0.25 -8.69 -14.50
C ASP A 23 -0.09 -7.19 -14.48
N GLY A 24 -1.01 -6.78 -13.59
CA GLY A 24 -1.37 -5.38 -13.37
C GLY A 24 -0.32 -4.55 -12.61
N LEU A 25 0.74 -5.20 -12.08
CA LEU A 25 1.82 -4.56 -11.31
C LEU A 25 3.13 -4.40 -12.10
N GLY A 26 3.11 -4.56 -13.43
CA GLY A 26 4.32 -4.48 -14.25
C GLY A 26 5.05 -3.14 -14.10
N GLU A 27 4.32 -2.03 -14.16
CA GLU A 27 4.89 -0.68 -14.00
C GLU A 27 5.47 -0.47 -12.58
N TRP A 28 4.83 -1.03 -11.55
CA TRP A 28 5.38 -1.03 -10.18
C TRP A 28 6.69 -1.79 -10.09
N ARG A 29 6.78 -2.98 -10.71
CA ARG A 29 8.04 -3.74 -10.77
C ARG A 29 9.17 -2.91 -11.37
N ASP A 30 8.88 -2.21 -12.47
CA ASP A 30 9.90 -1.45 -13.20
C ASP A 30 10.26 -0.14 -12.46
N ALA A 31 9.31 0.53 -11.83
CA ALA A 31 9.57 1.67 -10.95
C ALA A 31 10.45 1.27 -9.74
N ILE A 32 10.10 0.19 -9.06
CA ILE A 32 10.86 -0.33 -7.94
C ILE A 32 12.29 -0.71 -8.37
N ARG A 33 12.44 -1.35 -9.53
CA ARG A 33 13.76 -1.70 -10.08
C ARG A 33 14.64 -0.46 -10.28
N ARG A 34 14.10 0.64 -10.77
CA ARG A 34 14.86 1.88 -10.97
C ARG A 34 15.43 2.45 -9.66
N HIS A 35 14.65 2.43 -8.60
CA HIS A 35 15.00 3.09 -7.34
C HIS A 35 15.70 2.19 -6.32
N LEU A 36 15.37 0.91 -6.30
CA LEU A 36 15.99 -0.06 -5.39
C LEU A 36 17.26 -0.67 -5.98
N SER A 37 17.36 -0.79 -7.32
CA SER A 37 18.45 -1.51 -8.01
C SER A 37 18.67 -2.91 -7.42
N PRO A 38 17.63 -3.76 -7.38
CA PRO A 38 17.63 -4.99 -6.60
C PRO A 38 18.63 -6.00 -7.13
N LEU A 39 19.35 -6.64 -6.21
CA LEU A 39 20.21 -7.80 -6.49
C LEU A 39 19.67 -9.01 -5.72
N PRO A 40 19.80 -10.23 -6.27
CA PRO A 40 19.42 -11.45 -5.56
C PRO A 40 20.10 -11.55 -4.19
N GLY A 41 19.32 -11.91 -3.17
CA GLY A 41 19.80 -12.02 -1.80
C GLY A 41 19.83 -10.72 -0.99
N MET A 42 19.55 -9.56 -1.57
CA MET A 42 19.32 -8.34 -0.81
C MET A 42 18.12 -8.51 0.11
N THR A 43 18.16 -7.87 1.27
CA THR A 43 17.10 -7.91 2.28
C THR A 43 16.21 -6.67 2.16
N LEU A 44 14.92 -6.86 1.88
CA LEU A 44 13.92 -5.81 1.85
C LEU A 44 12.96 -5.99 3.05
N VAL A 45 12.70 -4.91 3.77
CA VAL A 45 11.69 -4.89 4.84
C VAL A 45 10.38 -4.36 4.26
N ASP A 46 9.31 -5.15 4.35
CA ASP A 46 7.94 -4.76 3.97
C ASP A 46 7.18 -4.43 5.26
N ILE A 47 7.03 -3.13 5.56
CA ILE A 47 6.40 -2.63 6.78
C ILE A 47 4.90 -2.45 6.55
N GLY A 48 4.09 -3.11 7.39
CA GLY A 48 2.64 -3.21 7.18
C GLY A 48 2.33 -4.09 5.99
N ALA A 49 2.97 -5.28 5.93
CA ALA A 49 2.94 -6.18 4.80
C ALA A 49 1.52 -6.70 4.45
N GLY A 50 0.54 -6.52 5.36
CA GLY A 50 -0.83 -6.94 5.17
C GLY A 50 -0.95 -8.43 4.86
N THR A 51 -1.52 -8.77 3.71
CA THR A 51 -1.66 -10.17 3.24
C THR A 51 -0.45 -10.67 2.47
N GLY A 52 0.62 -9.85 2.34
CA GLY A 52 1.89 -10.25 1.74
C GLY A 52 1.95 -10.16 0.22
N GLN A 53 1.07 -9.40 -0.42
CA GLN A 53 1.06 -9.24 -1.88
C GLN A 53 2.43 -8.79 -2.42
N PHE A 54 2.99 -7.70 -1.85
CA PHE A 54 4.28 -7.19 -2.28
C PHE A 54 5.45 -8.04 -1.78
N ALA A 55 5.37 -8.60 -0.57
CA ALA A 55 6.37 -9.57 -0.10
C ALA A 55 6.54 -10.72 -1.11
N ALA A 56 5.42 -11.28 -1.58
CA ALA A 56 5.42 -12.30 -2.62
C ALA A 56 5.97 -11.78 -3.95
N ALA A 57 5.58 -10.56 -4.35
CA ALA A 57 6.02 -9.95 -5.60
C ALA A 57 7.53 -9.74 -5.65
N PHE A 58 8.12 -9.17 -4.61
CA PHE A 58 9.56 -8.91 -4.54
C PHE A 58 10.40 -10.18 -4.57
N SER A 59 9.93 -11.23 -3.87
CA SER A 59 10.57 -12.54 -3.93
C SER A 59 10.57 -13.10 -5.35
N ASP A 60 9.41 -13.03 -6.06
CA ASP A 60 9.28 -13.54 -7.43
C ASP A 60 10.03 -12.71 -8.46
N TRP A 61 9.96 -11.38 -8.36
CA TRP A 61 10.53 -10.49 -9.38
C TRP A 61 12.05 -10.39 -9.31
N PHE A 62 12.59 -10.41 -8.08
CA PHE A 62 13.97 -10.00 -7.84
C PHE A 62 14.79 -11.00 -7.01
N GLY A 63 14.17 -12.05 -6.49
CA GLY A 63 14.87 -13.02 -5.62
C GLY A 63 15.35 -12.40 -4.30
N LEU A 64 14.62 -11.41 -3.77
CA LEU A 64 14.95 -10.76 -2.50
C LEU A 64 14.60 -11.63 -1.31
N ALA A 65 15.37 -11.48 -0.23
CA ALA A 65 14.97 -11.91 1.10
C ALA A 65 14.01 -10.85 1.70
N ILE A 66 12.80 -11.27 2.07
CA ILE A 66 11.77 -10.36 2.56
C ILE A 66 11.54 -10.55 4.05
N LEU A 67 11.61 -9.45 4.81
CA LEU A 67 11.20 -9.37 6.20
C LEU A 67 9.83 -8.67 6.23
N ALA A 68 8.76 -9.45 6.28
CA ALA A 68 7.39 -8.96 6.26
C ALA A 68 6.94 -8.64 7.69
N ILE A 69 6.84 -7.36 8.03
CA ILE A 69 6.45 -6.85 9.35
C ILE A 69 4.97 -6.47 9.31
N GLU A 70 4.15 -7.11 10.15
CA GLU A 70 2.70 -6.86 10.18
C GLU A 70 2.17 -7.01 11.61
N PRO A 71 1.48 -6.00 12.18
CA PRO A 71 0.97 -6.07 13.54
C PRO A 71 -0.25 -6.97 13.71
N SER A 72 -1.08 -7.15 12.66
CA SER A 72 -2.29 -7.97 12.76
C SER A 72 -1.99 -9.46 12.58
N ALA A 73 -2.33 -10.28 13.58
CA ALA A 73 -2.18 -11.75 13.51
C ALA A 73 -3.01 -12.34 12.35
N ALA A 74 -4.23 -11.84 12.13
CA ALA A 74 -5.11 -12.28 11.05
C ALA A 74 -4.52 -11.98 9.66
N MET A 75 -3.91 -10.78 9.49
CA MET A 75 -3.22 -10.43 8.26
C MET A 75 -1.95 -11.27 8.07
N ARG A 76 -1.12 -11.41 9.12
CA ARG A 76 0.09 -12.26 9.06
C ARG A 76 -0.21 -13.70 8.63
N ALA A 77 -1.36 -14.25 9.06
CA ALA A 77 -1.78 -15.60 8.69
C ALA A 77 -2.06 -15.75 7.19
N GLN A 78 -2.33 -14.66 6.47
CA GLN A 78 -2.58 -14.63 5.02
C GLN A 78 -1.29 -14.52 4.18
N ILE A 79 -0.16 -14.12 4.79
CA ILE A 79 1.11 -13.97 4.08
C ILE A 79 1.58 -15.35 3.59
N PRO A 80 1.94 -15.50 2.30
CA PRO A 80 2.39 -16.77 1.76
C PRO A 80 3.64 -17.29 2.48
N ARG A 81 3.55 -18.50 3.01
CA ARG A 81 4.70 -19.19 3.63
C ARG A 81 5.54 -19.86 2.56
N ARG A 82 6.71 -19.27 2.27
CA ARG A 82 7.65 -19.81 1.28
C ARG A 82 9.08 -19.37 1.57
N PRO A 83 10.09 -20.07 1.02
CA PRO A 83 11.47 -19.66 1.15
C PRO A 83 11.67 -18.20 0.73
N GLY A 84 12.52 -17.47 1.45
CA GLY A 84 12.82 -16.06 1.18
C GLY A 84 11.84 -15.07 1.81
N ILE A 85 10.73 -15.50 2.43
CA ILE A 85 9.82 -14.61 3.16
C ILE A 85 9.79 -15.01 4.64
N GLN A 86 10.28 -14.14 5.50
CA GLN A 86 10.16 -14.24 6.94
C GLN A 86 9.08 -13.29 7.43
N VAL A 87 8.09 -13.81 8.15
CA VAL A 87 6.96 -13.04 8.70
C VAL A 87 7.22 -12.76 10.17
N LEU A 88 7.17 -11.49 10.55
CA LEU A 88 7.43 -11.03 11.91
C LEU A 88 6.28 -10.17 12.42
N GLU A 89 6.02 -10.29 13.72
CA GLU A 89 5.11 -9.38 14.41
C GLU A 89 5.85 -8.09 14.75
N GLY A 90 5.24 -6.94 14.43
CA GLY A 90 5.81 -5.64 14.74
C GLY A 90 5.08 -4.53 14.01
N ASP A 91 5.47 -3.31 14.32
CA ASP A 91 5.00 -2.11 13.61
C ASP A 91 6.17 -1.14 13.36
N ALA A 92 5.88 -0.05 12.66
CA ALA A 92 6.89 0.93 12.26
C ALA A 92 7.55 1.68 13.44
N SER A 93 6.97 1.63 14.64
CA SER A 93 7.50 2.33 15.82
C SER A 93 8.57 1.56 16.56
N ALA A 94 8.64 0.23 16.37
CA ALA A 94 9.62 -0.67 16.99
C ALA A 94 9.82 -1.89 16.10
N LEU A 95 10.76 -1.81 15.17
CA LEU A 95 11.03 -2.90 14.23
C LEU A 95 11.85 -4.01 14.92
N PRO A 96 11.40 -5.28 14.87
CA PRO A 96 12.09 -6.40 15.51
C PRO A 96 13.31 -6.86 14.69
N LEU A 97 14.15 -5.92 14.28
CA LEU A 97 15.28 -6.12 13.38
C LEU A 97 16.56 -5.47 13.93
N PRO A 98 17.73 -6.06 13.66
CA PRO A 98 19.03 -5.44 14.01
C PRO A 98 19.28 -4.16 13.20
N ASP A 99 20.18 -3.33 13.75
CA ASP A 99 20.68 -2.15 13.06
C ASP A 99 21.40 -2.53 11.77
N GLY A 100 21.22 -1.74 10.70
CA GLY A 100 21.90 -1.94 9.41
C GLY A 100 21.66 -3.30 8.75
N SER A 101 20.53 -3.92 9.00
CA SER A 101 20.21 -5.26 8.48
C SER A 101 19.48 -5.25 7.13
N ALA A 102 18.96 -4.10 6.66
CA ALA A 102 18.13 -3.99 5.48
C ALA A 102 18.77 -3.18 4.35
N ASP A 103 18.60 -3.64 3.12
CA ASP A 103 19.04 -2.99 1.89
C ASP A 103 17.95 -2.07 1.29
N GLY A 104 16.78 -2.07 1.86
CA GLY A 104 15.67 -1.19 1.50
C GLY A 104 14.45 -1.42 2.39
N VAL A 105 13.57 -0.42 2.42
CA VAL A 105 12.28 -0.49 3.11
C VAL A 105 11.17 -0.17 2.11
N TRP A 106 10.09 -0.95 2.17
CA TRP A 106 8.87 -0.76 1.43
C TRP A 106 7.70 -0.49 2.39
N LEU A 107 6.89 0.52 2.08
CA LEU A 107 5.63 0.84 2.75
C LEU A 107 4.54 1.00 1.69
N SER A 108 3.52 0.15 1.70
CA SER A 108 2.44 0.21 0.71
C SER A 108 1.10 0.46 1.36
N LEU A 109 0.51 1.63 1.11
CA LEU A 109 -0.80 2.04 1.63
C LEU A 109 -0.91 1.94 3.17
N VAL A 110 0.21 2.17 3.86
CA VAL A 110 0.33 2.02 5.32
C VAL A 110 0.72 3.31 6.04
N ILE A 111 1.32 4.28 5.34
CA ILE A 111 1.87 5.49 5.96
C ILE A 111 0.83 6.27 6.77
N HIS A 112 -0.43 6.27 6.35
CA HIS A 112 -1.54 6.90 7.03
C HIS A 112 -2.05 6.14 8.28
N HIS A 113 -1.54 4.94 8.51
CA HIS A 113 -1.82 4.15 9.71
C HIS A 113 -0.73 4.32 10.78
N ILE A 114 0.38 4.96 10.45
CA ILE A 114 1.50 5.19 11.37
C ILE A 114 1.20 6.41 12.24
N PRO A 115 1.06 6.26 13.58
CA PRO A 115 0.65 7.37 14.43
C PRO A 115 1.71 8.46 14.57
N ASP A 116 2.98 8.06 14.56
CA ASP A 116 4.15 8.94 14.72
C ASP A 116 5.18 8.63 13.63
N LEU A 117 5.19 9.48 12.62
CA LEU A 117 6.09 9.34 11.47
C LEU A 117 7.56 9.60 11.82
N GLU A 118 7.85 10.42 12.83
CA GLU A 118 9.22 10.69 13.26
C GLU A 118 9.81 9.50 14.00
N VAL A 119 9.02 8.83 14.86
CA VAL A 119 9.43 7.58 15.52
C VAL A 119 9.69 6.51 14.45
N ALA A 120 8.77 6.35 13.50
CA ALA A 120 8.94 5.40 12.42
C ALA A 120 10.18 5.71 11.56
N ALA A 121 10.42 6.98 11.25
CA ALA A 121 11.60 7.38 10.47
C ALA A 121 12.92 7.03 11.18
N ARG A 122 13.01 7.22 12.51
CA ARG A 122 14.19 6.82 13.30
C ARG A 122 14.40 5.30 13.28
N GLU A 123 13.35 4.52 13.48
CA GLU A 123 13.42 3.05 13.41
C GLU A 123 13.81 2.55 12.03
N ILE A 124 13.22 3.12 10.98
CA ILE A 124 13.57 2.80 9.59
C ILE A 124 15.04 3.15 9.31
N ARG A 125 15.52 4.33 9.79
CA ARG A 125 16.94 4.70 9.64
C ARG A 125 17.85 3.72 10.38
N ARG A 126 17.47 3.27 11.57
CA ARG A 126 18.25 2.32 12.36
C ARG A 126 18.47 1.00 11.64
N VAL A 127 17.42 0.45 11.03
CA VAL A 127 17.50 -0.86 10.37
C VAL A 127 18.12 -0.82 8.98
N LEU A 128 18.11 0.35 8.32
CA LEU A 128 18.67 0.51 6.99
C LEU A 128 20.19 0.61 6.99
N ARG A 129 20.80 -0.03 6.01
CA ARG A 129 22.20 0.23 5.64
C ARG A 129 22.36 1.66 5.12
N PRO A 130 23.54 2.27 5.27
CA PRO A 130 23.79 3.61 4.73
C PRO A 130 23.47 3.71 3.24
N GLY A 131 22.68 4.74 2.87
CA GLY A 131 22.29 4.99 1.48
C GLY A 131 21.14 4.11 0.93
N ALA A 132 20.65 3.14 1.71
CA ALA A 132 19.54 2.31 1.30
C ALA A 132 18.22 3.11 1.24
N PRO A 133 17.35 2.86 0.23
CA PRO A 133 16.15 3.64 0.01
C PRO A 133 14.98 3.21 0.89
N VAL A 134 14.09 4.19 1.15
CA VAL A 134 12.71 3.97 1.59
C VAL A 134 11.79 4.22 0.41
N LEU A 135 10.97 3.26 0.07
CA LEU A 135 10.01 3.29 -1.04
C LEU A 135 8.59 3.30 -0.47
N ILE A 136 7.83 4.37 -0.71
CA ILE A 136 6.48 4.56 -0.16
C ILE A 136 5.48 4.62 -1.31
N ARG A 137 4.61 3.60 -1.42
CA ARG A 137 3.47 3.56 -2.34
C ARG A 137 2.23 4.07 -1.62
N GLN A 138 1.65 5.17 -2.09
CA GLN A 138 0.51 5.82 -1.44
C GLN A 138 -0.27 6.69 -2.42
N GLY A 139 -1.58 6.86 -2.19
CA GLY A 139 -2.36 7.95 -2.75
C GLY A 139 -2.27 9.16 -1.81
N PHE A 140 -1.45 10.15 -2.16
CA PHE A 140 -1.29 11.34 -1.31
C PHE A 140 -2.39 12.37 -1.57
N PRO A 141 -2.89 13.07 -0.51
CA PRO A 141 -3.85 14.16 -0.66
C PRO A 141 -3.32 15.24 -1.60
N GLY A 142 -4.21 15.78 -2.45
CA GLY A 142 -3.89 16.88 -3.37
C GLY A 142 -3.02 16.50 -4.58
N ARG A 143 -2.60 15.23 -4.70
CA ARG A 143 -1.79 14.77 -5.83
C ARG A 143 -2.54 13.89 -6.81
N ALA A 144 -3.44 13.08 -6.31
CA ALA A 144 -4.29 12.31 -7.19
C ALA A 144 -5.18 13.26 -7.98
N ASP A 145 -5.23 13.12 -9.29
CA ASP A 145 -6.39 13.55 -10.05
C ASP A 145 -7.56 12.71 -9.56
N THR A 146 -8.25 13.26 -8.54
CA THR A 146 -9.31 12.56 -7.81
C THR A 146 -10.48 12.15 -8.71
N THR A 147 -10.53 12.70 -9.93
CA THR A 147 -11.55 12.36 -10.92
C THR A 147 -11.29 11.03 -11.62
N HIS A 148 -10.06 10.54 -11.56
CA HIS A 148 -9.64 9.30 -12.24
C HIS A 148 -9.06 8.23 -11.32
N THR A 149 -9.05 8.48 -10.00
CA THR A 149 -8.55 7.49 -9.04
C THR A 149 -9.68 6.58 -8.59
N PHE A 150 -9.59 5.32 -8.94
CA PHE A 150 -10.54 4.30 -8.52
C PHE A 150 -10.37 3.97 -7.02
N PRO A 151 -11.44 3.85 -6.22
CA PRO A 151 -12.86 3.89 -6.58
C PRO A 151 -13.53 5.28 -6.44
N TRP A 152 -12.78 6.37 -6.31
CA TRP A 152 -13.25 7.70 -5.93
C TRP A 152 -14.25 8.30 -6.92
N GLU A 153 -14.10 8.04 -8.22
CA GLU A 153 -15.04 8.54 -9.22
C GLU A 153 -16.48 8.07 -8.95
N PHE A 154 -16.64 6.92 -8.27
CA PHE A 154 -17.97 6.39 -7.91
C PHE A 154 -18.35 6.72 -6.47
N PHE A 155 -17.37 6.91 -5.59
CA PHE A 155 -17.53 7.16 -4.15
C PHE A 155 -16.75 8.41 -3.73
N PRO A 156 -17.10 9.61 -4.25
CA PRO A 156 -16.36 10.85 -3.97
C PRO A 156 -16.34 11.21 -2.48
N GLU A 157 -17.27 10.68 -1.71
CA GLU A 157 -17.35 10.87 -0.26
C GLU A 157 -16.13 10.30 0.48
N ILE A 158 -15.39 9.39 -0.13
CA ILE A 158 -14.11 8.84 0.39
C ILE A 158 -13.06 9.95 0.60
N ALA A 159 -13.12 11.03 -0.16
CA ALA A 159 -12.19 12.15 -0.03
C ALA A 159 -12.10 12.68 1.42
N ARG A 160 -13.19 12.59 2.20
CA ARG A 160 -13.17 13.00 3.62
C ARG A 160 -12.10 12.27 4.43
N SER A 161 -11.96 10.96 4.20
CA SER A 161 -10.97 10.14 4.90
C SER A 161 -9.57 10.39 4.36
N VAL A 162 -9.41 10.43 3.04
CA VAL A 162 -8.09 10.58 2.42
C VAL A 162 -7.49 11.95 2.68
N ASN A 163 -8.29 13.00 2.77
CA ASN A 163 -7.82 14.35 3.13
C ASN A 163 -7.24 14.45 4.56
N THR A 164 -7.43 13.40 5.40
CA THR A 164 -6.79 13.31 6.71
C THR A 164 -5.44 12.59 6.67
N TYR A 165 -5.05 12.04 5.53
CA TYR A 165 -3.76 11.38 5.37
C TYR A 165 -2.61 12.39 5.35
N PRO A 166 -1.40 12.00 5.76
CA PRO A 166 -0.26 12.90 5.65
C PRO A 166 0.03 13.23 4.19
N SER A 167 0.33 14.50 3.91
CA SER A 167 0.80 14.93 2.59
C SER A 167 2.24 14.46 2.34
N VAL A 168 2.70 14.57 1.09
CA VAL A 168 4.11 14.31 0.74
C VAL A 168 5.04 15.16 1.58
N GLU A 169 4.72 16.44 1.76
CA GLU A 169 5.54 17.39 2.52
C GLU A 169 5.62 17.00 4.00
N GLN A 170 4.51 16.59 4.61
CA GLN A 170 4.47 16.13 5.99
C GLN A 170 5.30 14.86 6.19
N VAL A 171 5.21 13.90 5.25
CA VAL A 171 6.06 12.70 5.28
C VAL A 171 7.53 13.06 5.13
N CYS A 172 7.88 13.89 4.14
CA CYS A 172 9.25 14.33 3.93
C CYS A 172 9.81 15.07 5.15
N GLN A 173 9.02 15.95 5.79
CA GLN A 173 9.42 16.68 6.99
C GLN A 173 9.69 15.73 8.16
N ALA A 174 8.78 14.79 8.42
CA ALA A 174 8.97 13.81 9.50
C ALA A 174 10.21 12.93 9.27
N PHE A 175 10.41 12.48 8.04
CA PHE A 175 11.58 11.65 7.71
C PHE A 175 12.89 12.43 7.70
N ALA A 176 12.85 13.74 7.41
CA ALA A 176 14.05 14.59 7.48
C ALA A 176 14.65 14.67 8.91
N THR A 177 13.84 14.50 9.97
CA THR A 177 14.33 14.43 11.36
C THR A 177 15.29 13.26 11.61
N ALA A 178 15.18 12.20 10.81
CA ALA A 178 16.07 11.04 10.83
C ALA A 178 17.14 11.08 9.70
N GLY A 179 17.32 12.24 9.05
CA GLY A 179 18.34 12.45 8.02
C GLY A 179 17.98 11.93 6.63
N PHE A 180 16.70 11.63 6.36
CA PHE A 180 16.26 11.31 5.01
C PHE A 180 15.98 12.57 4.20
N HIS A 181 16.19 12.49 2.89
CA HIS A 181 15.76 13.50 1.93
C HIS A 181 14.96 12.86 0.80
N ARG A 182 14.14 13.65 0.13
CA ARG A 182 13.37 13.17 -1.03
C ARG A 182 14.28 13.02 -2.24
N ASP A 183 14.39 11.79 -2.74
CA ASP A 183 15.14 11.44 -3.94
C ASP A 183 14.25 11.49 -5.20
N ALA A 184 13.03 10.93 -5.11
CA ALA A 184 12.07 10.93 -6.21
C ALA A 184 10.63 10.99 -5.73
N LEU A 185 9.74 11.42 -6.63
CA LEU A 185 8.28 11.33 -6.49
C LEU A 185 7.69 11.18 -7.89
N GLU A 186 7.13 10.01 -8.17
CA GLU A 186 6.52 9.72 -9.47
C GLU A 186 5.16 9.05 -9.31
N GLN A 187 4.29 9.22 -10.30
CA GLN A 187 3.03 8.50 -10.37
C GLN A 187 3.24 7.20 -11.15
N VAL A 188 2.78 6.10 -10.58
CA VAL A 188 2.91 4.76 -11.17
C VAL A 188 1.52 4.18 -11.40
N PRO A 189 1.19 3.77 -12.63
CA PRO A 189 -0.08 3.14 -12.91
C PRO A 189 -0.11 1.69 -12.43
N GLU A 190 -1.32 1.24 -12.12
CA GLU A 190 -1.63 -0.17 -11.90
C GLU A 190 -2.92 -0.54 -12.62
N THR A 191 -2.94 -1.72 -13.19
CA THR A 191 -4.12 -2.24 -13.87
C THR A 191 -5.06 -2.89 -12.87
N LEU A 192 -6.30 -2.46 -12.87
CA LEU A 192 -7.34 -2.94 -11.97
C LEU A 192 -8.31 -3.89 -12.68
N ALA A 193 -9.10 -4.60 -11.88
CA ALA A 193 -10.26 -5.35 -12.35
C ALA A 193 -11.27 -4.45 -13.09
N SER A 194 -12.09 -5.05 -13.93
CA SER A 194 -13.16 -4.36 -14.63
C SER A 194 -14.21 -3.78 -13.67
N LEU A 195 -15.01 -2.81 -14.14
CA LEU A 195 -16.11 -2.27 -13.33
C LEU A 195 -17.12 -3.32 -12.94
N ALA A 196 -17.37 -4.30 -13.83
CA ALA A 196 -18.30 -5.39 -13.57
C ALA A 196 -17.80 -6.31 -12.43
N GLU A 197 -16.51 -6.65 -12.45
CA GLU A 197 -15.89 -7.45 -11.39
C GLU A 197 -15.87 -6.69 -10.06
N PHE A 198 -15.54 -5.39 -10.08
CA PHE A 198 -15.59 -4.57 -8.88
C PHE A 198 -17.02 -4.43 -8.34
N LEU A 199 -18.01 -4.21 -9.20
CA LEU A 199 -19.41 -4.14 -8.79
C LEU A 199 -19.86 -5.43 -8.10
N ALA A 200 -19.46 -6.58 -8.62
CA ALA A 200 -19.77 -7.89 -8.04
C ALA A 200 -19.16 -8.06 -6.64
N GLN A 201 -18.04 -7.39 -6.37
CA GLN A 201 -17.31 -7.49 -5.11
C GLN A 201 -17.46 -6.26 -4.19
N ALA A 202 -18.27 -5.25 -4.58
CA ALA A 202 -18.34 -3.95 -3.89
C ALA A 202 -18.68 -4.08 -2.40
N ASP A 203 -19.57 -4.98 -2.01
CA ASP A 203 -19.94 -5.20 -0.60
C ASP A 203 -18.79 -5.84 0.20
N THR A 204 -18.02 -6.72 -0.41
CA THR A 204 -16.82 -7.32 0.20
C THR A 204 -15.72 -6.27 0.31
N PHE A 205 -15.53 -5.46 -0.73
CA PHE A 205 -14.59 -4.36 -0.73
C PHE A 205 -14.91 -3.33 0.36
N ARG A 206 -16.19 -2.97 0.55
CA ARG A 206 -16.62 -2.09 1.63
C ARG A 206 -16.18 -2.59 3.01
N ARG A 207 -16.30 -3.88 3.26
CA ARG A 207 -15.88 -4.48 4.54
C ARG A 207 -14.36 -4.47 4.74
N ALA A 208 -13.60 -4.57 3.66
CA ALA A 208 -12.15 -4.68 3.68
C ALA A 208 -11.43 -3.33 3.67
N ASP A 209 -11.99 -2.31 2.99
CA ASP A 209 -11.33 -1.02 2.77
C ASP A 209 -11.70 0.01 3.83
N THR A 210 -10.69 0.65 4.44
CA THR A 210 -10.85 1.64 5.50
C THR A 210 -11.76 2.80 5.09
N ASN A 211 -11.58 3.30 3.88
CA ASN A 211 -12.31 4.49 3.41
C ASN A 211 -13.76 4.14 3.08
N MET A 212 -13.97 2.98 2.46
CA MET A 212 -15.32 2.50 2.10
C MET A 212 -16.15 2.16 3.35
N ARG A 213 -15.52 1.69 4.44
CA ARG A 213 -16.19 1.43 5.72
C ARG A 213 -16.74 2.70 6.37
N ASN A 214 -16.13 3.85 6.10
CA ASN A 214 -16.53 5.14 6.64
C ASN A 214 -17.71 5.79 5.87
N LEU A 215 -18.16 5.17 4.78
CA LEU A 215 -19.36 5.60 4.06
C LEU A 215 -20.62 5.22 4.83
N THR A 216 -21.59 6.11 4.87
CA THR A 216 -22.95 5.75 5.31
C THR A 216 -23.56 4.75 4.33
N GLU A 217 -24.62 4.06 4.75
CA GLU A 217 -25.33 3.12 3.88
C GLU A 217 -25.86 3.82 2.61
N GLU A 218 -26.41 5.01 2.78
CA GLU A 218 -26.93 5.79 1.67
C GLU A 218 -25.86 6.22 0.68
N GLU A 219 -24.71 6.69 1.16
CA GLU A 219 -23.54 7.06 0.32
C GLU A 219 -23.02 5.85 -0.47
N PHE A 220 -22.92 4.71 0.20
CA PHE A 220 -22.48 3.48 -0.44
C PHE A 220 -23.45 3.00 -1.52
N LEU A 221 -24.77 3.01 -1.24
CA LEU A 221 -25.76 2.63 -2.23
C LEU A 221 -25.79 3.57 -3.45
N ARG A 222 -25.64 4.89 -3.22
CA ARG A 222 -25.49 5.86 -4.32
C ARG A 222 -24.25 5.58 -5.16
N GLY A 223 -23.12 5.28 -4.52
CA GLY A 223 -21.88 4.92 -5.21
C GLY A 223 -22.02 3.63 -6.03
N LYS A 224 -22.66 2.60 -5.48
CA LYS A 224 -22.95 1.35 -6.21
C LYS A 224 -23.85 1.60 -7.43
N GLU A 225 -24.80 2.49 -7.33
CA GLU A 225 -25.68 2.82 -8.47
C GLU A 225 -24.91 3.58 -9.56
N ARG A 226 -24.03 4.54 -9.20
CA ARG A 226 -23.10 5.19 -10.15
C ARG A 226 -22.24 4.16 -10.87
N LEU A 227 -21.64 3.24 -10.10
CA LEU A 227 -20.80 2.16 -10.62
C LEU A 227 -21.59 1.22 -11.55
N ARG A 228 -22.83 0.84 -11.17
CA ARG A 228 -23.67 -0.03 -11.99
C ARG A 228 -23.99 0.60 -13.35
N ARG A 229 -24.31 1.89 -13.37
CA ARG A 229 -24.56 2.62 -14.63
C ARG A 229 -23.30 2.69 -15.50
N ALA A 230 -22.15 2.97 -14.90
CA ALA A 230 -20.90 3.02 -15.64
C ALA A 230 -20.50 1.65 -16.20
N ALA A 231 -20.73 0.57 -15.47
CA ALA A 231 -20.43 -0.79 -15.93
C ALA A 231 -21.30 -1.24 -17.13
N GLN A 232 -22.40 -0.54 -17.44
CA GLN A 232 -23.23 -0.81 -18.61
C GLN A 232 -22.73 -0.10 -19.87
N ILE A 233 -21.82 0.86 -19.73
CA ILE A 233 -21.29 1.65 -20.85
C ILE A 233 -19.96 1.01 -21.26
N PRO A 234 -19.81 0.56 -22.53
CA PRO A 234 -18.53 0.09 -23.03
C PRO A 234 -17.47 1.19 -22.87
N GLY A 235 -16.41 0.90 -22.21
CA GLY A 235 -15.30 1.81 -21.95
C GLY A 235 -13.96 1.12 -22.12
N PRO A 236 -12.84 1.86 -22.03
CA PRO A 236 -11.53 1.26 -22.08
C PRO A 236 -11.36 0.29 -20.90
N GLU A 237 -11.05 -0.95 -21.22
CA GLU A 237 -10.61 -1.96 -20.26
C GLU A 237 -9.25 -2.51 -20.73
N PRO A 238 -8.36 -2.79 -19.81
CA PRO A 238 -8.45 -2.70 -18.35
C PRO A 238 -8.40 -1.24 -17.84
N ARG A 239 -8.95 -1.03 -16.66
CA ARG A 239 -8.89 0.27 -15.98
C ARG A 239 -7.55 0.49 -15.32
N THR A 240 -7.14 1.74 -15.29
CA THR A 240 -5.87 2.15 -14.68
C THR A 240 -6.13 2.98 -13.45
N ASN A 241 -5.47 2.64 -12.35
CA ASN A 241 -5.36 3.46 -11.15
C ASN A 241 -3.96 4.04 -11.06
N TRP A 242 -3.83 5.23 -10.49
CA TRP A 242 -2.55 5.91 -10.32
C TRP A 242 -2.27 6.13 -8.83
N LEU A 243 -1.10 5.69 -8.39
CA LEU A 243 -0.61 5.95 -7.05
C LEU A 243 0.80 6.55 -7.14
N ASP A 244 1.17 7.28 -6.09
CA ASP A 244 2.51 7.86 -6.01
C ASP A 244 3.52 6.84 -5.45
N LEU A 245 4.72 6.86 -6.01
CA LEU A 245 5.93 6.30 -5.42
C LEU A 245 6.79 7.45 -4.92
N LEU A 246 6.84 7.62 -3.61
CA LEU A 246 7.78 8.53 -2.95
C LEU A 246 9.02 7.74 -2.54
N VAL A 247 10.19 8.23 -2.96
CA VAL A 247 11.49 7.64 -2.63
C VAL A 247 12.28 8.58 -1.73
N LEU A 248 12.75 8.05 -0.60
CA LEU A 248 13.58 8.77 0.36
C LEU A 248 14.94 8.04 0.54
N ARG A 249 16.02 8.83 0.76
CA ARG A 249 17.37 8.31 1.04
C ARG A 249 18.04 9.04 2.21
#